data_fd7e33cbf6785a12af2b225c5ebc2570
#
_entry.id   fd7e33cbf6785a12af2b225c5ebc2570
#
_cell.length_a   1.000
_cell.length_b   1.000
_cell.length_c   1.000
_cell.angle_alpha   90.00
_cell.angle_beta   90.00
_cell.angle_gamma   90.00
#
_symmetry.space_group_name_H-M   'P 1'
#
loop_
_entity.id
_entity.type
_entity.pdbx_description
1 polymer ?
#
loop_
_entity_poly.entity_id
_entity_poly.type
_entity_poly.pdbx_seq_one_letter_code
_entity_poly.pdbx_strand_id
1 'polypeptide(L)'
;MLRAFAARSCAARGFSRPAAGLLRAPSLRLLSADAQRRGTYEAPTEEKQLAKLQPRIAELYRKGRYKEALAVGEECHALALAAFGKQHPAVASMCNNLALMHKSLGDTDAAAALYKEALDCYRVVVGEEHASTATAACNLALLIRDTDAARLQEAQALLEGALQTRRVLLGEGHLTVAATMGHLASVVKLDGADGRERAKVLLEQALAASTVHWAKPGESAEADLQRASLLHSTGLLHKEAGELSAAEEAWAQAAEIRLGWLGEKHPLSAASQRDLQALREMMGGAE
;
A
#
# COMPACT_ATOMS: atom_id res chain seq x y z
N MET A 1 29.09 18.04 -7.52
CA MET A 1 27.76 18.51 -7.99
C MET A 1 26.67 17.42 -8.05
N LEU A 2 26.84 16.24 -7.43
CA LEU A 2 25.88 15.12 -7.51
C LEU A 2 25.00 14.92 -6.25
N ARG A 3 25.18 15.74 -5.22
CA ARG A 3 24.38 15.64 -3.97
C ARG A 3 23.15 16.57 -3.90
N ALA A 4 22.97 17.49 -4.85
CA ALA A 4 21.86 18.44 -4.85
C ALA A 4 20.63 17.97 -5.65
N PHE A 5 20.70 16.86 -6.39
CA PHE A 5 19.60 16.35 -7.23
C PHE A 5 18.66 15.39 -6.50
N ALA A 6 19.10 14.77 -5.42
CA ALA A 6 18.30 13.81 -4.67
C ALA A 6 17.20 14.44 -3.78
N ALA A 7 17.38 15.68 -3.34
CA ALA A 7 16.45 16.33 -2.41
C ALA A 7 15.21 16.96 -3.06
N ARG A 8 15.21 17.19 -4.38
CA ARG A 8 14.06 17.77 -5.11
C ARG A 8 13.11 16.78 -5.73
N SER A 9 13.47 15.49 -5.80
CA SER A 9 12.62 14.41 -6.38
C SER A 9 11.59 13.83 -5.40
N CYS A 10 11.72 14.04 -4.10
CA CYS A 10 10.78 13.50 -3.10
C CYS A 10 9.44 14.26 -3.02
N ALA A 11 9.37 15.51 -3.45
CA ALA A 11 8.15 16.30 -3.35
C ALA A 11 7.13 16.07 -4.49
N ALA A 12 7.55 15.41 -5.58
CA ALA A 12 6.72 15.21 -6.78
C ALA A 12 6.20 13.78 -6.95
N ARG A 13 6.61 12.84 -6.10
CA ARG A 13 6.05 11.48 -6.13
C ARG A 13 4.79 11.45 -5.28
N GLY A 14 3.62 11.49 -5.93
CA GLY A 14 2.33 11.34 -5.28
C GLY A 14 2.33 10.08 -4.44
N PHE A 15 2.44 10.24 -3.13
CA PHE A 15 2.26 9.13 -2.19
C PHE A 15 0.85 8.58 -2.41
N SER A 16 0.76 7.40 -3.01
CA SER A 16 -0.48 6.63 -2.97
C SER A 16 -0.85 6.48 -1.51
N ARG A 17 -1.97 7.13 -1.10
CA ARG A 17 -2.53 6.87 0.23
C ARG A 17 -2.74 5.37 0.33
N PRO A 18 -2.19 4.69 1.35
CA PRO A 18 -2.50 3.29 1.54
C PRO A 18 -4.01 3.13 1.64
N ALA A 19 -4.53 2.15 0.94
CA ALA A 19 -5.94 1.78 1.04
C ALA A 19 -6.34 1.65 2.52
N ALA A 20 -7.55 2.08 2.87
CA ALA A 20 -8.05 2.12 4.26
C ALA A 20 -7.94 0.78 5.03
N GLY A 21 -7.66 -0.33 4.33
CA GLY A 21 -7.39 -1.65 4.89
C GLY A 21 -6.05 -1.80 5.62
N LEU A 22 -5.06 -0.92 5.34
CA LEU A 22 -3.72 -1.01 5.96
C LEU A 22 -3.69 -0.60 7.44
N LEU A 23 -4.67 0.19 7.89
CA LEU A 23 -4.80 0.59 9.30
C LEU A 23 -5.79 -0.30 10.08
N ARG A 24 -6.36 -1.31 9.45
CA ARG A 24 -7.13 -2.32 10.18
C ARG A 24 -6.17 -3.21 10.93
N ALA A 25 -6.12 -3.03 12.25
CA ALA A 25 -5.59 -4.05 13.13
C ALA A 25 -6.32 -5.37 12.84
N PRO A 26 -5.61 -6.52 12.76
CA PRO A 26 -6.28 -7.81 12.88
C PRO A 26 -7.14 -7.67 14.14
N SER A 27 -8.45 -7.90 13.97
CA SER A 27 -9.40 -7.66 15.06
C SER A 27 -8.89 -8.39 16.30
N LEU A 28 -8.77 -7.67 17.42
CA LEU A 28 -8.55 -8.21 18.79
C LEU A 28 -9.53 -9.36 19.12
N ARG A 29 -10.54 -9.56 18.27
CA ARG A 29 -11.57 -10.59 18.34
C ARG A 29 -11.09 -12.03 18.16
N LEU A 30 -9.89 -12.29 17.62
CA LEU A 30 -9.45 -13.67 17.33
C LEU A 30 -9.05 -14.48 18.57
N LEU A 31 -8.64 -13.81 19.66
CA LEU A 31 -8.26 -14.50 20.91
C LEU A 31 -9.34 -14.49 21.99
N SER A 32 -10.34 -13.61 21.88
CA SER A 32 -11.42 -13.51 22.87
C SER A 32 -12.71 -14.19 22.45
N ALA A 33 -12.83 -14.66 21.19
CA ALA A 33 -14.10 -15.19 20.68
C ALA A 33 -14.63 -16.39 21.46
N ASP A 34 -13.77 -17.31 21.89
CA ASP A 34 -14.17 -18.46 22.71
C ASP A 34 -14.38 -18.11 24.17
N ALA A 35 -13.61 -17.14 24.72
CA ALA A 35 -13.78 -16.65 26.08
C ALA A 35 -14.97 -15.70 26.21
N GLN A 36 -15.23 -14.87 25.20
CA GLN A 36 -16.41 -14.00 25.11
C GLN A 36 -17.71 -14.82 24.97
N ARG A 37 -17.67 -15.96 24.28
CA ARG A 37 -18.83 -16.88 24.20
C ARG A 37 -19.18 -17.50 25.56
N ARG A 38 -18.25 -17.54 26.50
CA ARG A 38 -18.47 -18.09 27.86
C ARG A 38 -18.87 -17.03 28.91
N GLY A 39 -18.95 -15.73 28.54
CA GLY A 39 -19.42 -14.64 29.38
C GLY A 39 -18.51 -14.30 30.56
N THR A 40 -17.28 -14.77 30.62
CA THR A 40 -16.38 -14.67 31.79
C THR A 40 -15.09 -13.87 31.53
N TYR A 41 -14.89 -13.32 30.32
CA TYR A 41 -13.67 -12.57 30.01
C TYR A 41 -13.90 -11.07 30.20
N GLU A 42 -13.28 -10.49 31.21
CA GLU A 42 -13.08 -9.05 31.29
C GLU A 42 -11.73 -8.69 30.66
N ALA A 43 -11.78 -7.92 29.57
CA ALA A 43 -10.57 -7.46 28.91
C ALA A 43 -9.72 -6.63 29.89
N PRO A 44 -8.37 -6.83 29.94
CA PRO A 44 -7.47 -5.99 30.70
C PRO A 44 -7.65 -4.51 30.38
N THR A 45 -7.27 -3.64 31.32
CA THR A 45 -7.39 -2.18 31.16
C THR A 45 -6.66 -1.68 29.92
N GLU A 46 -5.49 -2.23 29.63
CA GLU A 46 -4.63 -1.93 28.48
C GLU A 46 -5.33 -2.29 27.16
N GLU A 47 -6.00 -3.43 27.10
CA GLU A 47 -6.75 -3.85 25.90
C GLU A 47 -7.94 -2.91 25.64
N LYS A 48 -8.66 -2.50 26.69
CA LYS A 48 -9.77 -1.53 26.58
C LYS A 48 -9.27 -0.16 26.10
N GLN A 49 -8.12 0.29 26.60
CA GLN A 49 -7.49 1.54 26.16
C GLN A 49 -7.01 1.45 24.72
N LEU A 50 -6.35 0.35 24.33
CA LEU A 50 -5.90 0.11 22.96
C LEU A 50 -7.06 0.17 21.97
N ALA A 51 -8.19 -0.47 22.29
CA ALA A 51 -9.38 -0.46 21.43
C ALA A 51 -9.98 0.94 21.23
N LYS A 52 -9.82 1.85 22.20
CA LYS A 52 -10.27 3.26 22.10
C LYS A 52 -9.31 4.12 21.27
N LEU A 53 -8.00 3.87 21.35
CA LEU A 53 -6.98 4.69 20.70
C LEU A 53 -6.77 4.33 19.23
N GLN A 54 -6.89 3.05 18.85
CA GLN A 54 -6.69 2.60 17.48
C GLN A 54 -7.49 3.37 16.41
N PRO A 55 -8.80 3.63 16.56
CA PRO A 55 -9.55 4.41 15.57
C PRO A 55 -9.02 5.83 15.41
N ARG A 56 -8.47 6.42 16.48
CA ARG A 56 -7.90 7.77 16.45
C ARG A 56 -6.65 7.84 15.59
N ILE A 57 -5.81 6.80 15.57
CA ILE A 57 -4.65 6.71 14.68
C ILE A 57 -5.10 6.84 13.22
N ALA A 58 -6.09 6.04 12.82
CA ALA A 58 -6.59 6.05 11.45
C ALA A 58 -7.21 7.40 11.06
N GLU A 59 -7.90 8.06 11.99
CA GLU A 59 -8.47 9.39 11.79
C GLU A 59 -7.39 10.46 11.60
N LEU A 60 -6.41 10.50 12.50
CA LEU A 60 -5.28 11.45 12.44
C LEU A 60 -4.47 11.25 11.15
N TYR A 61 -4.20 9.99 10.78
CA TYR A 61 -3.50 9.65 9.55
C TYR A 61 -4.26 10.16 8.31
N ARG A 62 -5.57 9.92 8.23
CA ARG A 62 -6.42 10.43 7.12
C ARG A 62 -6.43 11.96 7.02
N LYS A 63 -6.33 12.66 8.16
CA LYS A 63 -6.23 14.13 8.21
C LYS A 63 -4.82 14.66 7.88
N GLY A 64 -3.83 13.80 7.63
CA GLY A 64 -2.44 14.20 7.38
C GLY A 64 -1.68 14.65 8.65
N ARG A 65 -2.26 14.45 9.84
CA ARG A 65 -1.65 14.81 11.13
C ARG A 65 -0.70 13.69 11.61
N TYR A 66 0.34 13.41 10.79
CA TYR A 66 1.21 12.25 10.98
C TYR A 66 1.97 12.26 12.31
N LYS A 67 2.45 13.41 12.78
CA LYS A 67 3.14 13.51 14.08
C LYS A 67 2.24 13.13 15.24
N GLU A 68 1.00 13.56 15.22
CA GLU A 68 0.04 13.21 16.27
C GLU A 68 -0.43 11.76 16.17
N ALA A 69 -0.57 11.25 14.94
CA ALA A 69 -0.83 9.84 14.73
C ALA A 69 0.32 8.97 15.27
N LEU A 70 1.58 9.41 15.09
CA LEU A 70 2.76 8.73 15.61
C LEU A 70 2.73 8.66 17.15
N ALA A 71 2.51 9.79 17.83
CA ALA A 71 2.45 9.82 19.30
C ALA A 71 1.36 8.87 19.87
N VAL A 72 0.16 8.87 19.26
CA VAL A 72 -0.90 7.92 19.66
C VAL A 72 -0.52 6.48 19.30
N GLY A 73 0.19 6.27 18.19
CA GLY A 73 0.68 4.96 17.78
C GLY A 73 1.71 4.38 18.75
N GLU A 74 2.63 5.20 19.26
CA GLU A 74 3.62 4.82 20.27
C GLU A 74 2.96 4.42 21.60
N GLU A 75 1.94 5.18 22.03
CA GLU A 75 1.13 4.83 23.19
C GLU A 75 0.42 3.48 22.99
N CYS A 76 -0.19 3.27 21.82
CA CYS A 76 -0.84 2.00 21.48
C CYS A 76 0.15 0.83 21.46
N HIS A 77 1.38 1.06 20.92
CA HIS A 77 2.42 0.03 20.89
C HIS A 77 2.86 -0.36 22.30
N ALA A 78 3.08 0.62 23.18
CA ALA A 78 3.41 0.36 24.59
C ALA A 78 2.31 -0.43 25.32
N LEU A 79 1.05 -0.08 25.11
CA LEU A 79 -0.10 -0.81 25.67
C LEU A 79 -0.19 -2.24 25.10
N ALA A 80 0.05 -2.42 23.80
CA ALA A 80 0.05 -3.75 23.19
C ALA A 80 1.18 -4.63 23.72
N LEU A 81 2.38 -4.06 23.92
CA LEU A 81 3.51 -4.77 24.53
C LEU A 81 3.22 -5.18 25.97
N ALA A 82 2.61 -4.31 26.74
CA ALA A 82 2.25 -4.59 28.12
C ALA A 82 1.16 -5.66 28.25
N ALA A 83 0.14 -5.59 27.37
CA ALA A 83 -0.99 -6.53 27.40
C ALA A 83 -0.66 -7.92 26.84
N PHE A 84 0.17 -7.99 25.79
CA PHE A 84 0.31 -9.22 25.01
C PHE A 84 1.76 -9.72 24.87
N GLY A 85 2.75 -8.92 25.24
CA GLY A 85 4.17 -9.25 25.03
C GLY A 85 4.61 -9.10 23.57
N LYS A 86 5.92 -9.23 23.33
CA LYS A 86 6.55 -8.94 22.03
C LYS A 86 6.07 -9.84 20.88
N GLN A 87 5.80 -11.12 21.17
CA GLN A 87 5.40 -12.11 20.16
C GLN A 87 3.88 -12.19 20.07
N HIS A 88 3.25 -11.11 19.60
CA HIS A 88 1.80 -11.07 19.44
C HIS A 88 1.40 -10.30 18.16
N PRO A 89 0.36 -10.77 17.41
CA PRO A 89 -0.06 -10.11 16.18
C PRO A 89 -0.46 -8.64 16.36
N ALA A 90 -1.00 -8.26 17.53
CA ALA A 90 -1.35 -6.87 17.84
C ALA A 90 -0.10 -5.97 17.89
N VAL A 91 1.01 -6.46 18.46
CA VAL A 91 2.29 -5.73 18.51
C VAL A 91 2.86 -5.56 17.10
N ALA A 92 2.90 -6.65 16.31
CA ALA A 92 3.31 -6.57 14.91
C ALA A 92 2.47 -5.58 14.08
N SER A 93 1.15 -5.53 14.34
CA SER A 93 0.26 -4.55 13.71
C SER A 93 0.60 -3.11 14.10
N MET A 94 0.95 -2.87 15.37
CA MET A 94 1.37 -1.53 15.80
C MET A 94 2.71 -1.14 15.19
N CYS A 95 3.70 -2.05 15.14
CA CYS A 95 4.96 -1.80 14.42
C CYS A 95 4.71 -1.44 12.95
N ASN A 96 3.83 -2.16 12.25
CA ASN A 96 3.47 -1.86 10.87
C ASN A 96 2.82 -0.47 10.72
N ASN A 97 1.95 -0.08 11.65
CA ASN A 97 1.31 1.24 11.63
C ASN A 97 2.31 2.36 11.96
N LEU A 98 3.18 2.17 12.95
CA LEU A 98 4.26 3.11 13.26
C LEU A 98 5.21 3.30 12.07
N ALA A 99 5.60 2.21 11.40
CA ALA A 99 6.42 2.26 10.19
C ALA A 99 5.78 3.12 9.10
N LEU A 100 4.46 2.98 8.89
CA LEU A 100 3.72 3.80 7.93
C LEU A 100 3.76 5.30 8.29
N MET A 101 3.67 5.64 9.57
CA MET A 101 3.74 7.03 10.04
C MET A 101 5.15 7.60 9.87
N HIS A 102 6.19 6.85 10.26
CA HIS A 102 7.60 7.24 10.02
C HIS A 102 7.87 7.43 8.53
N LYS A 103 7.40 6.52 7.65
CA LYS A 103 7.49 6.69 6.19
C LYS A 103 6.83 8.00 5.75
N SER A 104 5.65 8.33 6.29
CA SER A 104 4.91 9.56 5.93
C SER A 104 5.59 10.83 6.42
N LEU A 105 6.41 10.74 7.46
CA LEU A 105 7.24 11.82 8.00
C LEU A 105 8.61 11.91 7.32
N GLY A 106 8.95 10.97 6.44
CA GLY A 106 10.24 10.91 5.74
C GLY A 106 11.36 10.20 6.50
N ASP A 107 11.06 9.62 7.66
CA ASP A 107 11.99 8.81 8.44
C ASP A 107 11.99 7.37 7.93
N THR A 108 12.75 7.16 6.86
CA THR A 108 12.79 5.88 6.14
C THR A 108 13.51 4.78 6.90
N ASP A 109 14.50 5.12 7.72
CA ASP A 109 15.28 4.15 8.47
C ASP A 109 14.47 3.55 9.61
N ALA A 110 13.77 4.38 10.39
CA ALA A 110 12.84 3.91 11.41
C ALA A 110 11.68 3.10 10.79
N ALA A 111 11.15 3.54 9.64
CA ALA A 111 10.12 2.80 8.93
C ALA A 111 10.60 1.41 8.49
N ALA A 112 11.82 1.28 7.96
CA ALA A 112 12.39 0.01 7.54
C ALA A 112 12.58 -0.96 8.72
N ALA A 113 13.11 -0.47 9.83
CA ALA A 113 13.30 -1.27 11.05
C ALA A 113 11.96 -1.82 11.57
N LEU A 114 10.95 -0.96 11.67
CA LEU A 114 9.62 -1.33 12.18
C LEU A 114 8.86 -2.26 11.24
N TYR A 115 8.93 -2.06 9.90
CA TYR A 115 8.33 -3.01 8.95
C TYR A 115 8.99 -4.38 9.02
N LYS A 116 10.32 -4.43 9.17
CA LYS A 116 11.05 -5.69 9.35
C LYS A 116 10.64 -6.38 10.65
N GLU A 117 10.59 -5.65 11.76
CA GLU A 117 10.14 -6.18 13.05
C GLU A 117 8.71 -6.74 12.96
N ALA A 118 7.79 -6.02 12.31
CA ALA A 118 6.43 -6.48 12.09
C ALA A 118 6.39 -7.76 11.25
N LEU A 119 7.16 -7.84 10.16
CA LEU A 119 7.24 -9.00 9.29
C LEU A 119 7.79 -10.22 10.04
N ASP A 120 8.89 -10.06 10.76
CA ASP A 120 9.53 -11.14 11.52
C ASP A 120 8.60 -11.65 12.63
N CYS A 121 7.89 -10.75 13.33
CA CYS A 121 6.91 -11.14 14.33
C CYS A 121 5.73 -11.90 13.71
N TYR A 122 5.16 -11.42 12.58
CA TYR A 122 4.07 -12.14 11.91
C TYR A 122 4.49 -13.52 11.43
N ARG A 123 5.71 -13.66 10.88
CA ARG A 123 6.25 -14.96 10.46
C ARG A 123 6.27 -15.97 11.59
N VAL A 124 6.71 -15.54 12.76
CA VAL A 124 6.80 -16.41 13.96
C VAL A 124 5.41 -16.76 14.51
N VAL A 125 4.50 -15.80 14.56
CA VAL A 125 3.24 -15.94 15.32
C VAL A 125 2.10 -16.52 14.47
N VAL A 126 1.99 -16.10 13.21
CA VAL A 126 0.88 -16.50 12.34
C VAL A 126 1.34 -17.28 11.09
N GLY A 127 2.66 -17.32 10.83
CA GLY A 127 3.24 -18.06 9.71
C GLY A 127 3.40 -17.22 8.43
N GLU A 128 4.15 -17.78 7.48
CA GLU A 128 4.46 -17.15 6.18
C GLU A 128 3.21 -16.97 5.32
N GLU A 129 2.29 -17.93 5.33
CA GLU A 129 1.10 -17.97 4.47
C GLU A 129 -0.08 -17.17 5.03
N HIS A 130 0.16 -16.28 5.99
CA HIS A 130 -0.90 -15.47 6.58
C HIS A 130 -1.06 -14.11 5.88
N ALA A 131 -2.29 -13.61 5.78
CA ALA A 131 -2.60 -12.33 5.14
C ALA A 131 -1.85 -11.13 5.74
N SER A 132 -1.62 -11.13 7.07
CA SER A 132 -0.87 -10.07 7.75
C SER A 132 0.61 -10.11 7.40
N THR A 133 1.20 -11.30 7.29
CA THR A 133 2.59 -11.50 6.84
C THR A 133 2.77 -10.97 5.42
N ALA A 134 1.86 -11.33 4.51
CA ALA A 134 1.86 -10.82 3.14
C ALA A 134 1.73 -9.29 3.09
N THR A 135 0.94 -8.69 3.99
CA THR A 135 0.78 -7.22 4.05
C THR A 135 2.05 -6.53 4.54
N ALA A 136 2.69 -7.04 5.60
CA ALA A 136 3.96 -6.51 6.10
C ALA A 136 5.08 -6.63 5.06
N ALA A 137 5.15 -7.78 4.36
CA ALA A 137 6.08 -7.99 3.26
C ALA A 137 5.90 -6.98 2.12
N CYS A 138 4.65 -6.72 1.70
CA CYS A 138 4.36 -5.69 0.69
C CYS A 138 4.81 -4.29 1.14
N ASN A 139 4.55 -3.92 2.38
CA ASN A 139 4.91 -2.60 2.89
C ASN A 139 6.43 -2.40 2.93
N LEU A 140 7.16 -3.41 3.40
CA LEU A 140 8.62 -3.41 3.40
C LEU A 140 9.18 -3.33 1.96
N ALA A 141 8.66 -4.14 1.06
CA ALA A 141 9.08 -4.14 -0.34
C ALA A 141 8.88 -2.78 -1.03
N LEU A 142 7.74 -2.12 -0.79
CA LEU A 142 7.47 -0.79 -1.33
C LEU A 142 8.38 0.28 -0.72
N LEU A 143 8.76 0.15 0.54
CA LEU A 143 9.74 1.04 1.15
C LEU A 143 11.12 0.84 0.51
N ILE A 144 11.58 -0.41 0.36
CA ILE A 144 12.86 -0.75 -0.29
C ILE A 144 12.88 -0.18 -1.71
N ARG A 145 11.83 -0.39 -2.51
CA ARG A 145 11.72 0.19 -3.87
C ARG A 145 11.96 1.69 -3.88
N ASP A 146 11.38 2.40 -2.90
CA ASP A 146 11.40 3.88 -2.85
C ASP A 146 12.75 4.42 -2.33
N THR A 147 13.53 3.62 -1.59
CA THR A 147 14.70 4.11 -0.81
C THR A 147 16.02 3.43 -1.17
N ASP A 148 16.03 2.19 -1.64
CA ASP A 148 17.26 1.42 -1.82
C ASP A 148 17.22 0.55 -3.08
N ALA A 149 17.76 1.11 -4.18
CA ALA A 149 17.82 0.42 -5.46
C ALA A 149 18.71 -0.84 -5.44
N ALA A 150 19.66 -0.95 -4.52
CA ALA A 150 20.51 -2.14 -4.41
C ALA A 150 19.74 -3.37 -3.87
N ARG A 151 18.60 -3.17 -3.22
CA ARG A 151 17.78 -4.22 -2.63
C ARG A 151 16.50 -4.53 -3.43
N LEU A 152 16.41 -4.13 -4.69
CA LEU A 152 15.23 -4.38 -5.53
C LEU A 152 14.90 -5.88 -5.69
N GLN A 153 15.90 -6.75 -5.72
CA GLN A 153 15.68 -8.21 -5.77
C GLN A 153 15.00 -8.72 -4.48
N GLU A 154 15.36 -8.18 -3.32
CA GLU A 154 14.68 -8.49 -2.06
C GLU A 154 13.23 -8.00 -2.07
N ALA A 155 12.99 -6.77 -2.55
CA ALA A 155 11.64 -6.24 -2.69
C ALA A 155 10.77 -7.09 -3.64
N GLN A 156 11.36 -7.56 -4.74
CA GLN A 156 10.68 -8.46 -5.67
C GLN A 156 10.30 -9.78 -5.00
N ALA A 157 11.24 -10.44 -4.32
CA ALA A 157 10.98 -11.71 -3.64
C ALA A 157 9.88 -11.59 -2.56
N LEU A 158 9.89 -10.50 -1.79
CA LEU A 158 8.85 -10.20 -0.80
C LEU A 158 7.47 -10.06 -1.45
N LEU A 159 7.37 -9.38 -2.59
CA LEU A 159 6.10 -9.19 -3.32
C LEU A 159 5.64 -10.47 -4.01
N GLU A 160 6.53 -11.27 -4.56
CA GLU A 160 6.21 -12.57 -5.16
C GLU A 160 5.63 -13.52 -4.11
N GLY A 161 6.26 -13.63 -2.93
CA GLY A 161 5.73 -14.41 -1.81
C GLY A 161 4.37 -13.90 -1.32
N ALA A 162 4.22 -12.60 -1.16
CA ALA A 162 2.95 -11.99 -0.77
C ALA A 162 1.85 -12.20 -1.83
N LEU A 163 2.19 -12.15 -3.12
CA LEU A 163 1.27 -12.42 -4.22
C LEU A 163 0.78 -13.86 -4.18
N GLN A 164 1.69 -14.82 -4.01
CA GLN A 164 1.35 -16.23 -3.92
C GLN A 164 0.41 -16.52 -2.73
N THR A 165 0.76 -16.00 -1.55
CA THR A 165 -0.10 -16.13 -0.35
C THR A 165 -1.50 -15.58 -0.60
N ARG A 166 -1.60 -14.38 -1.18
CA ARG A 166 -2.90 -13.73 -1.45
C ARG A 166 -3.71 -14.48 -2.52
N ARG A 167 -3.06 -15.05 -3.54
CA ARG A 167 -3.71 -15.90 -4.55
C ARG A 167 -4.37 -17.13 -3.91
N VAL A 168 -3.64 -17.79 -3.03
CA VAL A 168 -4.15 -18.98 -2.32
C VAL A 168 -5.32 -18.63 -1.40
N LEU A 169 -5.19 -17.53 -0.64
CA LEU A 169 -6.20 -17.15 0.36
C LEU A 169 -7.46 -16.51 -0.24
N LEU A 170 -7.34 -15.75 -1.32
CA LEU A 170 -8.38 -14.85 -1.81
C LEU A 170 -8.84 -15.16 -3.23
N GLY A 171 -8.07 -15.97 -3.98
CA GLY A 171 -8.30 -16.23 -5.40
C GLY A 171 -7.75 -15.15 -6.33
N GLU A 172 -7.51 -15.54 -7.58
CA GLU A 172 -6.84 -14.69 -8.62
C GLU A 172 -7.58 -13.38 -8.89
N GLY A 173 -8.90 -13.37 -8.83
CA GLY A 173 -9.73 -12.20 -9.14
C GLY A 173 -9.85 -11.17 -8.02
N HIS A 174 -9.27 -11.40 -6.85
CA HIS A 174 -9.47 -10.51 -5.71
C HIS A 174 -8.71 -9.17 -5.86
N LEU A 175 -9.33 -8.06 -5.45
CA LEU A 175 -8.75 -6.70 -5.51
C LEU A 175 -7.32 -6.62 -4.94
N THR A 176 -7.10 -7.28 -3.82
CA THR A 176 -5.81 -7.27 -3.13
C THR A 176 -4.73 -8.02 -3.92
N VAL A 177 -5.11 -9.06 -4.69
CA VAL A 177 -4.21 -9.79 -5.58
C VAL A 177 -3.77 -8.86 -6.72
N ALA A 178 -4.72 -8.20 -7.39
CA ALA A 178 -4.42 -7.23 -8.44
C ALA A 178 -3.59 -6.04 -7.93
N ALA A 179 -3.86 -5.53 -6.73
CA ALA A 179 -3.03 -4.52 -6.09
C ALA A 179 -1.58 -4.99 -5.91
N THR A 180 -1.40 -6.25 -5.48
CA THR A 180 -0.07 -6.84 -5.30
C THR A 180 0.66 -7.02 -6.63
N MET A 181 -0.05 -7.43 -7.71
CA MET A 181 0.50 -7.46 -9.07
C MET A 181 0.98 -6.07 -9.51
N GLY A 182 0.19 -5.02 -9.26
CA GLY A 182 0.59 -3.64 -9.53
C GLY A 182 1.82 -3.20 -8.73
N HIS A 183 1.93 -3.58 -7.46
CA HIS A 183 3.12 -3.34 -6.66
C HIS A 183 4.34 -4.09 -7.20
N LEU A 184 4.18 -5.37 -7.54
CA LEU A 184 5.25 -6.18 -8.15
C LEU A 184 5.70 -5.57 -9.49
N ALA A 185 4.76 -5.19 -10.35
CA ALA A 185 5.07 -4.51 -11.62
C ALA A 185 5.90 -3.23 -11.40
N SER A 186 5.59 -2.46 -10.35
CA SER A 186 6.33 -1.23 -10.00
C SER A 186 7.78 -1.47 -9.56
N VAL A 187 8.10 -2.68 -9.11
CA VAL A 187 9.46 -3.10 -8.71
C VAL A 187 10.18 -3.70 -9.91
N VAL A 188 9.58 -4.71 -10.56
CA VAL A 188 10.25 -5.44 -11.65
C VAL A 188 10.56 -4.57 -12.86
N LYS A 189 9.76 -3.55 -13.16
CA LYS A 189 10.04 -2.61 -14.24
C LYS A 189 11.39 -1.89 -14.12
N LEU A 190 11.95 -1.83 -12.92
CA LEU A 190 13.26 -1.20 -12.66
C LEU A 190 14.44 -2.10 -13.09
N ASP A 191 14.17 -3.36 -13.42
CA ASP A 191 15.16 -4.33 -13.89
C ASP A 191 15.32 -4.32 -15.42
N GLY A 192 15.44 -3.14 -16.01
CA GLY A 192 15.74 -2.96 -17.43
C GLY A 192 14.58 -3.29 -18.38
N ALA A 193 14.91 -3.73 -19.59
CA ALA A 193 13.92 -3.97 -20.64
C ALA A 193 13.04 -5.19 -20.35
N ASP A 194 13.64 -6.29 -19.93
CA ASP A 194 12.93 -7.52 -19.58
C ASP A 194 12.00 -7.31 -18.38
N GLY A 195 12.43 -6.48 -17.42
CA GLY A 195 11.61 -6.09 -16.29
C GLY A 195 10.37 -5.28 -16.69
N ARG A 196 10.51 -4.39 -17.68
CA ARG A 196 9.36 -3.62 -18.19
C ARG A 196 8.35 -4.51 -18.89
N GLU A 197 8.78 -5.49 -19.67
CA GLU A 197 7.87 -6.44 -20.32
C GLU A 197 7.12 -7.30 -19.28
N ARG A 198 7.81 -7.81 -18.27
CA ARG A 198 7.19 -8.53 -17.17
C ARG A 198 6.17 -7.65 -16.41
N ALA A 199 6.49 -6.39 -16.18
CA ALA A 199 5.58 -5.44 -15.53
C ALA A 199 4.33 -5.20 -16.36
N LYS A 200 4.44 -5.11 -17.69
CA LYS A 200 3.32 -4.97 -18.63
C LYS A 200 2.37 -6.17 -18.50
N VAL A 201 2.89 -7.39 -18.58
CA VAL A 201 2.10 -8.63 -18.43
C VAL A 201 1.38 -8.67 -17.08
N LEU A 202 2.05 -8.29 -15.98
CA LEU A 202 1.42 -8.26 -14.64
C LEU A 202 0.26 -7.26 -14.56
N LEU A 203 0.40 -6.08 -15.15
CA LEU A 203 -0.64 -5.06 -15.17
C LEU A 203 -1.82 -5.45 -16.06
N GLU A 204 -1.56 -6.06 -17.21
CA GLU A 204 -2.58 -6.59 -18.12
C GLU A 204 -3.41 -7.68 -17.41
N GLN A 205 -2.77 -8.61 -16.74
CA GLN A 205 -3.46 -9.65 -15.94
C GLN A 205 -4.31 -9.04 -14.83
N ALA A 206 -3.79 -8.06 -14.10
CA ALA A 206 -4.52 -7.38 -13.04
C ALA A 206 -5.74 -6.61 -13.56
N LEU A 207 -5.60 -5.92 -14.72
CA LEU A 207 -6.70 -5.21 -15.37
C LEU A 207 -7.74 -6.19 -15.93
N ALA A 208 -7.32 -7.28 -16.57
CA ALA A 208 -8.23 -8.32 -17.05
C ALA A 208 -9.04 -8.94 -15.90
N ALA A 209 -8.40 -9.24 -14.77
CA ALA A 209 -9.11 -9.70 -13.57
C ALA A 209 -10.16 -8.68 -13.09
N SER A 210 -9.87 -7.39 -13.21
CA SER A 210 -10.78 -6.33 -12.80
C SER A 210 -12.07 -6.27 -13.61
N THR A 211 -12.04 -6.67 -14.87
CA THR A 211 -13.23 -6.66 -15.74
C THR A 211 -14.16 -7.85 -15.50
N VAL A 212 -13.59 -8.96 -15.00
CA VAL A 212 -14.33 -10.22 -14.82
C VAL A 212 -14.87 -10.39 -13.40
N HIS A 213 -14.07 -10.01 -12.41
CA HIS A 213 -14.34 -10.37 -11.01
C HIS A 213 -14.77 -9.20 -10.13
N TRP A 214 -14.60 -7.96 -10.60
CA TRP A 214 -14.93 -6.79 -9.77
C TRP A 214 -16.31 -6.24 -10.11
N ALA A 215 -16.86 -5.44 -9.21
CA ALA A 215 -18.06 -4.66 -9.45
C ALA A 215 -17.96 -3.85 -10.76
N LYS A 216 -19.09 -3.66 -11.42
CA LYS A 216 -19.12 -2.82 -12.63
C LYS A 216 -18.61 -1.40 -12.33
N PRO A 217 -18.05 -0.72 -13.32
CA PRO A 217 -17.64 0.66 -13.15
C PRO A 217 -18.77 1.52 -12.56
N GLY A 218 -18.46 2.28 -11.50
CA GLY A 218 -19.41 3.11 -10.77
C GLY A 218 -20.16 2.42 -9.62
N GLU A 219 -20.04 1.10 -9.44
CA GLU A 219 -20.71 0.37 -8.35
C GLU A 219 -19.87 0.28 -7.07
N SER A 220 -18.54 0.35 -7.16
CA SER A 220 -17.64 0.23 -6.02
C SER A 220 -16.45 1.19 -6.13
N ALA A 221 -16.40 2.16 -5.21
CA ALA A 221 -15.28 3.10 -5.12
C ALA A 221 -13.91 2.40 -4.93
N GLU A 222 -13.87 1.32 -4.14
CA GLU A 222 -12.63 0.57 -3.88
C GLU A 222 -12.14 -0.11 -5.17
N ALA A 223 -13.04 -0.78 -5.90
CA ALA A 223 -12.72 -1.45 -7.16
C ALA A 223 -12.28 -0.45 -8.23
N ASP A 224 -13.00 0.65 -8.39
CA ASP A 224 -12.70 1.66 -9.39
C ASP A 224 -11.39 2.40 -9.10
N LEU A 225 -11.15 2.79 -7.85
CA LEU A 225 -9.90 3.44 -7.48
C LEU A 225 -8.69 2.50 -7.63
N GLN A 226 -8.86 1.20 -7.39
CA GLN A 226 -7.83 0.21 -7.68
C GLN A 226 -7.59 0.09 -9.19
N ARG A 227 -8.66 0.04 -10.00
CA ARG A 227 -8.57 0.05 -11.47
C ARG A 227 -7.85 1.30 -11.97
N ALA A 228 -8.17 2.48 -11.45
CA ALA A 228 -7.47 3.71 -11.78
C ALA A 228 -5.99 3.69 -11.42
N SER A 229 -5.61 3.01 -10.33
CA SER A 229 -4.20 2.86 -9.95
C SER A 229 -3.44 1.95 -10.91
N LEU A 230 -4.05 0.86 -11.36
CA LEU A 230 -3.48 -0.03 -12.38
C LEU A 230 -3.34 0.69 -13.73
N LEU A 231 -4.40 1.38 -14.19
CA LEU A 231 -4.38 2.17 -15.42
C LEU A 231 -3.29 3.25 -15.41
N HIS A 232 -3.12 3.94 -14.28
CA HIS A 232 -2.05 4.93 -14.16
C HIS A 232 -0.66 4.29 -14.28
N SER A 233 -0.45 3.11 -13.68
CA SER A 233 0.82 2.36 -13.79
C SER A 233 1.06 1.85 -15.21
N THR A 234 0.01 1.41 -15.90
CA THR A 234 0.07 1.00 -17.30
C THR A 234 0.44 2.16 -18.21
N GLY A 235 -0.21 3.32 -18.03
CA GLY A 235 0.13 4.53 -18.79
C GLY A 235 1.57 5.00 -18.57
N LEU A 236 2.12 4.81 -17.36
CA LEU A 236 3.52 5.11 -17.10
C LEU A 236 4.45 4.21 -17.90
N LEU A 237 4.17 2.91 -18.01
CA LEU A 237 4.96 1.98 -18.85
C LEU A 237 4.87 2.34 -20.33
N HIS A 238 3.68 2.65 -20.85
CA HIS A 238 3.51 3.10 -22.25
C HIS A 238 4.30 4.38 -22.52
N LYS A 239 4.27 5.35 -21.61
CA LYS A 239 5.06 6.58 -21.73
C LYS A 239 6.57 6.28 -21.77
N GLU A 240 7.07 5.40 -20.89
CA GLU A 240 8.47 5.00 -20.85
C GLU A 240 8.88 4.23 -22.12
N ALA A 241 7.93 3.56 -22.78
CA ALA A 241 8.12 2.88 -24.09
C ALA A 241 8.00 3.82 -25.30
N GLY A 242 7.62 5.08 -25.11
CA GLY A 242 7.36 6.04 -26.19
C GLY A 242 5.97 5.90 -26.85
N GLU A 243 5.11 5.04 -26.32
CA GLU A 243 3.75 4.78 -26.81
C GLU A 243 2.79 5.84 -26.24
N LEU A 244 2.96 7.11 -26.66
CA LEU A 244 2.32 8.27 -26.02
C LEU A 244 0.79 8.24 -26.12
N SER A 245 0.22 7.77 -27.23
CA SER A 245 -1.23 7.66 -27.39
C SER A 245 -1.85 6.65 -26.42
N ALA A 246 -1.21 5.48 -26.23
CA ALA A 246 -1.66 4.48 -25.29
C ALA A 246 -1.51 4.97 -23.82
N ALA A 247 -0.45 5.73 -23.54
CA ALA A 247 -0.26 6.36 -22.25
C ALA A 247 -1.35 7.38 -21.95
N GLU A 248 -1.73 8.21 -22.94
CA GLU A 248 -2.82 9.20 -22.80
C GLU A 248 -4.15 8.53 -22.51
N GLU A 249 -4.50 7.50 -23.25
CA GLU A 249 -5.74 6.76 -23.05
C GLU A 249 -5.83 6.17 -21.64
N ALA A 250 -4.79 5.49 -21.18
CA ALA A 250 -4.75 4.89 -19.85
C ALA A 250 -4.82 5.96 -18.73
N TRP A 251 -4.12 7.07 -18.88
CA TRP A 251 -4.15 8.16 -17.90
C TRP A 251 -5.45 8.94 -17.91
N ALA A 252 -6.11 9.11 -19.07
CA ALA A 252 -7.42 9.76 -19.17
C ALA A 252 -8.48 8.95 -18.40
N GLN A 253 -8.52 7.63 -18.61
CA GLN A 253 -9.43 6.75 -17.86
C GLN A 253 -9.14 6.78 -16.35
N ALA A 254 -7.87 6.75 -15.94
CA ALA A 254 -7.50 6.83 -14.53
C ALA A 254 -7.90 8.18 -13.89
N ALA A 255 -7.74 9.28 -14.63
CA ALA A 255 -8.12 10.63 -14.18
C ALA A 255 -9.63 10.78 -14.03
N GLU A 256 -10.40 10.28 -14.99
CA GLU A 256 -11.86 10.28 -14.95
C GLU A 256 -12.41 9.54 -13.73
N ILE A 257 -11.93 8.31 -13.49
CA ILE A 257 -12.34 7.52 -12.32
C ILE A 257 -12.01 8.25 -11.01
N ARG A 258 -10.79 8.78 -10.88
CA ARG A 258 -10.38 9.50 -9.67
C ARG A 258 -11.17 10.78 -9.46
N LEU A 259 -11.47 11.51 -10.53
CA LEU A 259 -12.28 12.72 -10.47
C LEU A 259 -13.71 12.41 -10.00
N GLY A 260 -14.33 11.37 -10.55
CA GLY A 260 -15.68 10.95 -10.19
C GLY A 260 -15.82 10.54 -8.72
N TRP A 261 -14.91 9.77 -8.19
CA TRP A 261 -14.98 9.26 -6.81
C TRP A 261 -14.41 10.18 -5.74
N LEU A 262 -13.34 10.91 -6.05
CA LEU A 262 -12.57 11.68 -5.07
C LEU A 262 -12.83 13.19 -5.16
N GLY A 263 -13.38 13.65 -6.30
CA GLY A 263 -13.59 15.05 -6.59
C GLY A 263 -12.30 15.78 -7.02
N GLU A 264 -12.46 16.98 -7.56
CA GLU A 264 -11.38 17.77 -8.16
C GLU A 264 -10.27 18.18 -7.18
N LYS A 265 -10.66 18.54 -5.94
CA LYS A 265 -9.72 19.01 -4.90
C LYS A 265 -8.86 17.91 -4.26
N HIS A 266 -9.15 16.65 -4.58
CA HIS A 266 -8.39 15.55 -3.99
C HIS A 266 -6.98 15.46 -4.61
N PRO A 267 -5.91 15.28 -3.80
CA PRO A 267 -4.52 15.26 -4.29
C PRO A 267 -4.26 14.26 -5.44
N LEU A 268 -4.88 13.08 -5.40
CA LEU A 268 -4.74 12.07 -6.45
C LEU A 268 -5.42 12.47 -7.75
N SER A 269 -6.59 13.13 -7.68
CA SER A 269 -7.28 13.64 -8.87
C SER A 269 -6.46 14.76 -9.52
N ALA A 270 -6.00 15.72 -8.73
CA ALA A 270 -5.17 16.81 -9.19
C ALA A 270 -3.81 16.33 -9.77
N ALA A 271 -3.22 15.29 -9.19
CA ALA A 271 -2.00 14.68 -9.72
C ALA A 271 -2.25 14.02 -11.09
N SER A 272 -3.31 13.21 -11.22
CA SER A 272 -3.66 12.56 -12.49
C SER A 272 -3.94 13.55 -13.61
N GLN A 273 -4.63 14.64 -13.31
CA GLN A 273 -4.90 15.69 -14.29
C GLN A 273 -3.61 16.40 -14.74
N ARG A 274 -2.70 16.70 -13.82
CA ARG A 274 -1.40 17.31 -14.16
C ARG A 274 -0.54 16.38 -15.02
N ASP A 275 -0.48 15.08 -14.68
CA ASP A 275 0.29 14.10 -15.44
C ASP A 275 -0.26 13.96 -16.87
N LEU A 276 -1.58 13.91 -17.01
CA LEU A 276 -2.26 13.84 -18.30
C LEU A 276 -2.04 15.11 -19.14
N GLN A 277 -2.15 16.29 -18.52
CA GLN A 277 -1.91 17.56 -19.20
C GLN A 277 -0.46 17.67 -19.68
N ALA A 278 0.51 17.33 -18.83
CA ALA A 278 1.93 17.34 -19.21
C ALA A 278 2.24 16.38 -20.38
N LEU A 279 1.55 15.23 -20.44
CA LEU A 279 1.68 14.31 -21.56
C LEU A 279 1.13 14.92 -22.85
N ARG A 280 -0.04 15.55 -22.81
CA ARG A 280 -0.66 16.23 -23.96
C ARG A 280 0.19 17.39 -24.50
N GLU A 281 0.78 18.17 -23.60
CA GLU A 281 1.72 19.23 -23.96
C GLU A 281 2.96 18.67 -24.67
N MET A 282 3.47 17.52 -24.23
CA MET A 282 4.57 16.81 -24.92
C MET A 282 4.17 16.34 -26.34
N MET A 283 2.94 15.86 -26.50
CA MET A 283 2.43 15.38 -27.80
C MET A 283 2.15 16.54 -28.77
N GLY A 284 1.53 17.64 -28.28
CA GLY A 284 1.19 18.80 -29.09
C GLY A 284 2.38 19.71 -29.42
N GLY A 285 3.50 19.60 -28.72
CA GLY A 285 4.74 20.33 -29.02
C GLY A 285 5.67 19.61 -30.00
N ALA A 286 5.27 18.43 -30.47
CA ALA A 286 6.01 17.63 -31.46
C ALA A 286 5.48 17.83 -32.91
N GLU A 287 4.44 18.70 -33.10
CA GLU A 287 3.97 19.19 -34.38
C GLU A 287 4.68 20.53 -34.72
#